data_238f04a077e8a34f18ac66602f340ee8
#
_entry.id   238f04a077e8a34f18ac66602f340ee8
#
_cell.length_a   1.000
_cell.length_b   1.000
_cell.length_c   1.000
_cell.angle_alpha   90.00
_cell.angle_beta   90.00
_cell.angle_gamma   90.00
#
_symmetry.space_group_name_H-M   'P 1'
#
loop_
_entity.id
_entity.type
_entity.pdbx_description
1 polymer ?
#
loop_
_entity_poly.entity_id
_entity_poly.type
_entity_poly.pdbx_seq_one_letter_code
_entity_poly.pdbx_strand_id
1 'polypeptide(L)'
;MSASRLPAPKGMSRRPFLVGLLSTGLWTKAALALGDSSRIRLARLHLPDLPDPRPTALRRLAWELERRTSLLAVPDPLSLAPSSPDLFRHPLALLSGDRAFALPGEADITRLRRYLTLGGTLLIDSAEGRAGGVFDASVRQLLAAILPGNMPIHVPDEHVLWKSFYVLKSPAGRVMAAPYLEAVERDRRLAVIYTQNDLCGALARDGYGRWEHDVIPGGEEQREQAFRFGVNVVMYALCLDYKTEQAHIDFIMRTRRMRPIFP
;
A
#
# COMPACT_ATOMS: atom_id res chain seq x y z
N MET A 1 32.92 83.97 17.33
CA MET A 1 32.39 82.93 16.45
C MET A 1 32.49 81.63 17.19
N SER A 2 31.38 81.13 17.68
CA SER A 2 31.26 80.05 18.64
C SER A 2 31.12 78.72 17.90
N ALA A 3 31.99 77.74 18.14
CA ALA A 3 31.91 76.39 17.63
C ALA A 3 31.30 75.50 18.69
N SER A 4 30.07 75.08 18.48
CA SER A 4 29.34 74.14 19.32
C SER A 4 29.87 72.69 19.14
N ARG A 5 30.28 72.08 20.23
CA ARG A 5 30.69 70.65 20.31
C ARG A 5 29.43 69.76 20.43
N LEU A 6 29.32 68.74 19.57
CA LEU A 6 28.33 67.67 19.69
C LEU A 6 28.76 66.66 20.77
N PRO A 7 27.84 66.07 21.51
CA PRO A 7 28.16 65.08 22.53
C PRO A 7 28.36 63.70 21.97
N ALA A 8 29.26 62.91 22.58
CA ALA A 8 29.60 61.55 22.23
C ALA A 8 28.47 60.54 22.58
N PRO A 9 28.31 59.45 21.83
CA PRO A 9 27.31 58.47 22.12
C PRO A 9 27.69 57.57 23.31
N LYS A 10 26.74 57.36 24.20
CA LYS A 10 26.81 56.49 25.37
C LYS A 10 27.00 55.04 24.97
N GLY A 11 27.92 54.36 25.66
CA GLY A 11 28.27 52.98 25.47
C GLY A 11 27.08 52.01 25.60
N MET A 12 26.93 51.15 24.61
CA MET A 12 26.02 50.00 24.62
C MET A 12 26.61 48.88 25.47
N SER A 13 25.89 48.49 26.52
CA SER A 13 26.25 47.44 27.43
C SER A 13 26.24 46.07 26.72
N ARG A 14 27.37 45.38 26.81
CA ARG A 14 27.54 43.97 26.32
C ARG A 14 26.99 42.99 27.35
N ARG A 15 25.71 42.70 27.32
CA ARG A 15 25.03 41.52 27.93
C ARG A 15 23.54 41.62 27.55
N PRO A 16 22.87 40.61 26.92
CA PRO A 16 23.01 39.17 27.05
C PRO A 16 23.01 38.41 25.70
N PHE A 17 23.99 37.56 25.48
CA PHE A 17 24.04 36.69 24.31
C PHE A 17 24.36 35.24 24.77
N LEU A 18 23.61 34.71 25.75
CA LEU A 18 23.84 33.34 26.26
C LEU A 18 22.55 32.65 26.76
N VAL A 19 21.42 32.82 26.06
CA VAL A 19 20.18 32.00 26.32
C VAL A 19 19.56 31.50 25.02
N GLY A 20 20.33 31.12 24.05
CA GLY A 20 19.81 30.66 22.76
C GLY A 20 20.27 29.26 22.30
N LEU A 21 20.94 28.46 23.14
CA LEU A 21 21.60 27.22 22.66
C LEU A 21 21.13 25.92 23.31
N LEU A 22 19.96 25.92 23.95
CA LEU A 22 19.42 24.67 24.57
C LEU A 22 18.09 24.17 23.99
N SER A 23 17.58 24.75 22.88
CA SER A 23 16.31 24.33 22.28
C SER A 23 16.44 23.52 20.98
N THR A 24 17.65 23.25 20.48
CA THR A 24 17.84 22.54 19.21
C THR A 24 17.83 21.02 19.33
N GLY A 25 17.88 20.47 20.53
CA GLY A 25 17.95 19.00 20.75
C GLY A 25 16.61 18.25 20.71
N LEU A 26 15.49 18.96 20.84
CA LEU A 26 14.15 18.35 20.88
C LEU A 26 13.48 18.25 19.51
N TRP A 27 13.90 19.07 18.55
CA TRP A 27 13.29 19.07 17.20
C TRP A 27 13.82 17.98 16.28
N THR A 28 15.05 17.50 16.51
CA THR A 28 15.64 16.44 15.70
C THR A 28 15.00 15.07 15.95
N LYS A 29 14.52 14.77 17.16
CA LYS A 29 13.80 13.53 17.45
C LYS A 29 12.38 13.52 16.87
N ALA A 30 11.69 14.64 16.83
CA ALA A 30 10.37 14.75 16.23
C ALA A 30 10.43 14.63 14.69
N ALA A 31 11.45 15.18 14.04
CA ALA A 31 11.65 15.05 12.59
C ALA A 31 12.00 13.62 12.15
N LEU A 32 12.79 12.90 12.97
CA LEU A 32 13.09 11.48 12.73
C LEU A 32 11.86 10.58 12.94
N ALA A 33 11.02 10.89 13.93
CA ALA A 33 9.79 10.13 14.19
C ALA A 33 8.74 10.34 13.09
N LEU A 34 8.67 11.53 12.47
CA LEU A 34 7.84 11.80 11.30
C LEU A 34 8.35 11.08 10.03
N GLY A 35 9.67 10.90 9.91
CA GLY A 35 10.29 10.21 8.78
C GLY A 35 10.00 8.72 8.72
N ASP A 36 9.94 8.03 9.85
CA ASP A 36 9.67 6.58 9.90
C ASP A 36 8.18 6.24 9.75
N SER A 37 7.28 7.12 10.17
CA SER A 37 5.82 6.95 9.99
C SER A 37 5.36 7.19 8.56
N SER A 38 6.19 7.81 7.71
CA SER A 38 5.86 8.09 6.29
C SER A 38 6.34 7.01 5.32
N ARG A 39 7.02 5.97 5.81
CA ARG A 39 7.50 4.86 4.97
C ARG A 39 6.43 3.80 4.80
N ILE A 40 6.22 3.38 3.55
CA ILE A 40 5.31 2.29 3.23
C ILE A 40 6.03 0.97 3.45
N ARG A 41 5.37 0.04 4.13
CA ARG A 41 5.79 -1.35 4.18
C ARG A 41 4.70 -2.22 3.58
N LEU A 42 5.03 -2.99 2.55
CA LEU A 42 4.10 -3.92 1.93
C LEU A 42 3.81 -5.09 2.88
N ALA A 43 2.56 -5.52 2.92
CA ALA A 43 2.11 -6.63 3.76
C ALA A 43 1.76 -7.84 2.89
N ARG A 44 2.24 -9.00 3.31
CA ARG A 44 1.83 -10.30 2.78
C ARG A 44 0.86 -10.92 3.76
N LEU A 45 -0.30 -11.33 3.27
CA LEU A 45 -1.23 -12.14 4.03
C LEU A 45 -0.75 -13.59 4.01
N HIS A 46 -0.50 -14.16 5.17
CA HIS A 46 -0.09 -15.55 5.34
C HIS A 46 -1.27 -16.39 5.82
N LEU A 47 -1.56 -17.48 5.11
CA LEU A 47 -2.48 -18.52 5.55
C LEU A 47 -1.67 -19.78 5.91
N PRO A 48 -2.04 -20.52 6.99
CA PRO A 48 -1.21 -21.59 7.53
C PRO A 48 -0.80 -22.67 6.50
N ASP A 49 -1.71 -23.05 5.63
CA ASP A 49 -1.51 -24.15 4.67
C ASP A 49 -1.19 -23.66 3.25
N LEU A 50 -0.90 -22.36 3.09
CA LEU A 50 -0.60 -21.74 1.80
C LEU A 50 0.78 -21.08 1.85
N PRO A 51 1.87 -21.77 1.50
CA PRO A 51 3.17 -21.15 1.35
C PRO A 51 3.16 -20.17 0.20
N ASP A 52 3.89 -19.06 0.35
CA ASP A 52 4.05 -18.11 -0.74
C ASP A 52 4.97 -18.68 -1.82
N PRO A 53 4.50 -18.84 -3.06
CA PRO A 53 5.31 -19.35 -4.17
C PRO A 53 6.31 -18.30 -4.70
N ARG A 54 6.18 -17.02 -4.31
CA ARG A 54 6.99 -15.90 -4.83
C ARG A 54 7.53 -15.01 -3.69
N PRO A 55 8.33 -15.53 -2.75
CA PRO A 55 8.69 -14.84 -1.51
C PRO A 55 9.48 -13.55 -1.73
N THR A 56 10.20 -13.41 -2.84
CA THR A 56 11.07 -12.28 -3.16
C THR A 56 10.34 -11.12 -3.84
N ALA A 57 9.13 -11.36 -4.38
CA ALA A 57 8.42 -10.44 -5.24
C ALA A 57 8.10 -9.09 -4.58
N LEU A 58 7.60 -9.08 -3.34
CA LEU A 58 7.23 -7.85 -2.64
C LEU A 58 8.44 -6.96 -2.32
N ARG A 59 9.61 -7.56 -2.06
CA ARG A 59 10.86 -6.79 -1.90
C ARG A 59 11.20 -6.05 -3.19
N ARG A 60 11.04 -6.72 -4.32
CA ARG A 60 11.27 -6.07 -5.62
C ARG A 60 10.23 -4.99 -5.89
N LEU A 61 8.96 -5.22 -5.58
CA LEU A 61 7.92 -4.20 -5.75
C LEU A 61 8.19 -2.96 -4.88
N ALA A 62 8.62 -3.14 -3.63
CA ALA A 62 9.00 -2.04 -2.76
C ALA A 62 10.14 -1.19 -3.38
N TRP A 63 11.16 -1.83 -3.92
CA TRP A 63 12.25 -1.16 -4.62
C TRP A 63 11.78 -0.40 -5.87
N GLU A 64 10.85 -0.97 -6.66
CA GLU A 64 10.27 -0.29 -7.83
C GLU A 64 9.43 0.92 -7.43
N LEU A 65 8.65 0.82 -6.35
CA LEU A 65 7.89 1.94 -5.80
C LEU A 65 8.80 3.12 -5.44
N GLU A 66 9.88 2.87 -4.71
CA GLU A 66 10.83 3.91 -4.31
C GLU A 66 11.52 4.57 -5.53
N ARG A 67 11.84 3.79 -6.56
CA ARG A 67 12.48 4.31 -7.77
C ARG A 67 11.56 5.05 -8.72
N ARG A 68 10.29 4.68 -8.76
CA ARG A 68 9.31 5.15 -9.77
C ARG A 68 8.37 6.20 -9.23
N THR A 69 8.26 6.32 -7.93
CA THR A 69 7.33 7.24 -7.26
C THR A 69 8.06 8.07 -6.21
N SER A 70 7.36 8.99 -5.56
CA SER A 70 7.89 9.73 -4.40
C SER A 70 7.72 8.99 -3.07
N LEU A 71 7.24 7.74 -3.10
CA LEU A 71 7.01 6.95 -1.91
C LEU A 71 8.32 6.40 -1.36
N LEU A 72 8.52 6.52 -0.05
CA LEU A 72 9.59 5.82 0.64
C LEU A 72 9.08 4.42 1.02
N ALA A 73 9.73 3.38 0.55
CA ALA A 73 9.32 2.01 0.80
C ALA A 73 10.35 1.25 1.64
N VAL A 74 9.85 0.45 2.60
CA VAL A 74 10.70 -0.47 3.35
C VAL A 74 10.89 -1.73 2.51
N PRO A 75 12.16 -2.15 2.24
CA PRO A 75 12.41 -3.28 1.34
C PRO A 75 11.82 -4.61 1.83
N ASP A 76 11.83 -4.85 3.14
CA ASP A 76 11.37 -6.10 3.72
C ASP A 76 9.86 -6.06 4.01
N PRO A 77 9.05 -6.88 3.32
CA PRO A 77 7.62 -6.96 3.57
C PRO A 77 7.34 -7.58 4.94
N LEU A 78 6.16 -7.28 5.49
CA LEU A 78 5.64 -7.97 6.67
C LEU A 78 4.84 -9.19 6.23
N SER A 79 5.02 -10.32 6.92
CA SER A 79 4.14 -11.48 6.82
C SER A 79 3.13 -11.44 7.97
N LEU A 80 1.85 -11.33 7.66
CA LEU A 80 0.78 -11.12 8.63
C LEU A 80 -0.28 -12.21 8.48
N ALA A 81 -0.63 -12.86 9.60
CA ALA A 81 -1.81 -13.70 9.64
C ALA A 81 -3.09 -12.83 9.68
N PRO A 82 -4.25 -13.34 9.25
CA PRO A 82 -5.52 -12.62 9.39
C PRO A 82 -5.81 -12.19 10.83
N SER A 83 -5.34 -12.99 11.80
CA SER A 83 -5.48 -12.71 13.25
C SER A 83 -4.61 -11.55 13.75
N SER A 84 -3.60 -11.12 12.98
CA SER A 84 -2.71 -10.03 13.39
C SER A 84 -3.44 -8.69 13.47
N PRO A 85 -3.33 -7.95 14.59
CA PRO A 85 -3.88 -6.59 14.68
C PRO A 85 -3.18 -5.61 13.74
N ASP A 86 -1.93 -5.88 13.36
CA ASP A 86 -1.16 -5.02 12.47
C ASP A 86 -1.70 -5.01 11.04
N LEU A 87 -2.52 -6.01 10.65
CA LEU A 87 -3.16 -6.04 9.34
C LEU A 87 -3.93 -4.74 9.05
N PHE A 88 -4.58 -4.16 10.06
CA PHE A 88 -5.38 -2.94 9.94
C PHE A 88 -4.54 -1.65 9.75
N ARG A 89 -3.21 -1.75 9.88
CA ARG A 89 -2.29 -0.63 9.63
C ARG A 89 -1.79 -0.60 8.19
N HIS A 90 -2.14 -1.62 7.40
CA HIS A 90 -1.70 -1.75 6.02
C HIS A 90 -2.90 -1.61 5.08
N PRO A 91 -2.95 -0.55 4.24
CA PRO A 91 -4.05 -0.34 3.31
C PRO A 91 -4.13 -1.41 2.21
N LEU A 92 -3.01 -2.11 1.96
CA LEU A 92 -2.92 -3.19 0.99
C LEU A 92 -2.24 -4.41 1.62
N ALA A 93 -2.89 -5.57 1.50
CA ALA A 93 -2.31 -6.88 1.78
C ALA A 93 -2.30 -7.74 0.51
N LEU A 94 -1.24 -8.51 0.29
CA LEU A 94 -1.11 -9.45 -0.82
C LEU A 94 -1.27 -10.88 -0.33
N LEU A 95 -2.12 -11.66 -1.00
CA LEU A 95 -2.21 -13.11 -0.89
C LEU A 95 -1.77 -13.72 -2.24
N SER A 96 -0.71 -14.51 -2.25
CA SER A 96 -0.27 -15.25 -3.44
C SER A 96 -0.29 -16.74 -3.19
N GLY A 97 -0.62 -17.54 -4.21
CA GLY A 97 -0.67 -18.99 -4.10
C GLY A 97 -0.69 -19.69 -5.45
N ASP A 98 -0.28 -20.97 -5.42
CA ASP A 98 -0.17 -21.83 -6.60
C ASP A 98 -0.91 -23.18 -6.43
N ARG A 99 -1.65 -23.34 -5.33
CA ARG A 99 -2.32 -24.60 -4.96
C ARG A 99 -3.61 -24.36 -4.21
N ALA A 100 -4.43 -25.39 -4.11
CA ALA A 100 -5.61 -25.35 -3.24
C ALA A 100 -5.21 -25.10 -1.79
N PHE A 101 -6.05 -24.38 -1.08
CA PHE A 101 -5.91 -24.13 0.34
C PHE A 101 -7.27 -24.27 1.06
N ALA A 102 -7.22 -24.62 2.32
CA ALA A 102 -8.41 -24.68 3.17
C ALA A 102 -8.88 -23.28 3.55
N LEU A 103 -10.20 -23.11 3.70
CA LEU A 103 -10.73 -21.86 4.22
C LEU A 103 -10.18 -21.59 5.62
N PRO A 104 -9.77 -20.35 5.90
CA PRO A 104 -9.43 -19.93 7.26
C PRO A 104 -10.61 -20.15 8.23
N GLY A 105 -10.30 -20.28 9.51
CA GLY A 105 -11.33 -20.37 10.54
C GLY A 105 -12.26 -19.15 10.58
N GLU A 106 -13.46 -19.28 11.13
CA GLU A 106 -14.49 -18.23 11.14
C GLU A 106 -14.00 -16.91 11.77
N ALA A 107 -13.13 -16.99 12.78
CA ALA A 107 -12.52 -15.80 13.40
C ALA A 107 -11.65 -15.01 12.38
N ASP A 108 -10.87 -15.70 11.56
CA ASP A 108 -10.02 -15.09 10.55
C ASP A 108 -10.85 -14.56 9.38
N ILE A 109 -11.87 -15.28 8.94
CA ILE A 109 -12.85 -14.81 7.93
C ILE A 109 -13.50 -13.52 8.41
N THR A 110 -13.95 -13.47 9.67
CA THR A 110 -14.55 -12.28 10.26
C THR A 110 -13.58 -11.10 10.32
N ARG A 111 -12.29 -11.34 10.62
CA ARG A 111 -11.25 -10.31 10.63
C ARG A 111 -10.94 -9.80 9.24
N LEU A 112 -10.82 -10.68 8.23
CA LEU A 112 -10.63 -10.29 6.84
C LEU A 112 -11.81 -9.47 6.33
N ARG A 113 -13.04 -9.88 6.62
CA ARG A 113 -14.26 -9.12 6.31
C ARG A 113 -14.19 -7.72 6.92
N ARG A 114 -13.81 -7.63 8.21
CA ARG A 114 -13.65 -6.34 8.90
C ARG A 114 -12.54 -5.48 8.27
N TYR A 115 -11.39 -6.07 7.94
CA TYR A 115 -10.30 -5.39 7.25
C TYR A 115 -10.77 -4.74 5.95
N LEU A 116 -11.45 -5.51 5.11
CA LEU A 116 -12.01 -5.01 3.85
C LEU A 116 -13.11 -3.95 4.06
N THR A 117 -13.91 -4.09 5.11
CA THR A 117 -14.97 -3.12 5.44
C THR A 117 -14.42 -1.78 5.93
N LEU A 118 -13.29 -1.80 6.65
CA LEU A 118 -12.65 -0.60 7.20
C LEU A 118 -11.72 0.12 6.22
N GLY A 119 -11.68 -0.28 4.95
CA GLY A 119 -10.89 0.42 3.93
C GLY A 119 -9.72 -0.37 3.36
N GLY A 120 -9.32 -1.48 3.99
CA GLY A 120 -8.24 -2.32 3.49
C GLY A 120 -8.54 -2.91 2.11
N THR A 121 -7.51 -3.10 1.30
CA THR A 121 -7.57 -3.74 -0.01
C THR A 121 -6.79 -5.04 0.02
N LEU A 122 -7.36 -6.12 -0.52
CA LEU A 122 -6.68 -7.40 -0.68
C LEU A 122 -6.34 -7.61 -2.15
N LEU A 123 -5.04 -7.67 -2.48
CA LEU A 123 -4.58 -8.15 -3.77
C LEU A 123 -4.39 -9.66 -3.68
N ILE A 124 -5.04 -10.40 -4.55
CA ILE A 124 -4.85 -11.85 -4.70
C ILE A 124 -4.15 -12.10 -6.02
N ASP A 125 -3.08 -12.90 -6.00
CA ASP A 125 -2.26 -13.23 -7.17
C ASP A 125 -2.11 -14.73 -7.32
N SER A 126 -2.67 -15.29 -8.40
CA SER A 126 -2.52 -16.70 -8.72
C SER A 126 -1.19 -16.96 -9.43
N ALA A 127 -0.35 -17.77 -8.83
CA ALA A 127 0.91 -18.19 -9.40
C ALA A 127 0.80 -19.52 -10.20
N GLU A 128 -0.43 -20.02 -10.46
CA GLU A 128 -0.64 -21.27 -11.21
C GLU A 128 -0.24 -21.17 -12.69
N GLY A 129 -0.14 -19.95 -13.24
CA GLY A 129 0.18 -19.76 -14.66
C GLY A 129 -0.93 -20.11 -15.64
N ARG A 130 -2.16 -20.29 -15.14
CA ARG A 130 -3.38 -20.59 -15.91
C ARG A 130 -4.59 -20.00 -15.21
N ALA A 131 -5.65 -19.73 -15.95
CA ALA A 131 -6.94 -19.35 -15.38
C ALA A 131 -7.73 -20.57 -14.90
N GLY A 132 -8.55 -20.41 -13.87
CA GLY A 132 -9.50 -21.42 -13.39
C GLY A 132 -8.83 -22.66 -12.77
N GLY A 133 -7.69 -22.49 -12.11
CA GLY A 133 -6.98 -23.59 -11.45
C GLY A 133 -7.52 -23.94 -10.06
N VAL A 134 -6.78 -24.78 -9.33
CA VAL A 134 -7.19 -25.23 -7.98
C VAL A 134 -7.06 -24.13 -6.93
N PHE A 135 -6.10 -23.22 -7.10
CA PHE A 135 -6.00 -22.02 -6.29
C PHE A 135 -7.19 -21.10 -6.53
N ASP A 136 -7.57 -20.87 -7.81
CA ASP A 136 -8.75 -20.09 -8.17
C ASP A 136 -10.01 -20.65 -7.49
N ALA A 137 -10.23 -21.96 -7.48
CA ALA A 137 -11.38 -22.56 -6.79
C ALA A 137 -11.41 -22.23 -5.30
N SER A 138 -10.25 -22.28 -4.61
CA SER A 138 -10.14 -21.91 -3.20
C SER A 138 -10.34 -20.41 -2.99
N VAL A 139 -9.84 -19.57 -3.90
CA VAL A 139 -10.08 -18.10 -3.87
C VAL A 139 -11.56 -17.80 -4.00
N ARG A 140 -12.30 -18.45 -4.91
CA ARG A 140 -13.77 -18.25 -5.04
C ARG A 140 -14.50 -18.58 -3.74
N GLN A 141 -14.12 -19.66 -3.06
CA GLN A 141 -14.69 -20.01 -1.76
C GLN A 141 -14.35 -18.97 -0.69
N LEU A 142 -13.09 -18.52 -0.64
CA LEU A 142 -12.67 -17.46 0.28
C LEU A 142 -13.46 -16.16 0.05
N LEU A 143 -13.59 -15.72 -1.19
CA LEU A 143 -14.35 -14.51 -1.53
C LEU A 143 -15.82 -14.60 -1.10
N ALA A 144 -16.47 -15.74 -1.36
CA ALA A 144 -17.85 -15.99 -0.92
C ALA A 144 -18.00 -15.96 0.62
N ALA A 145 -16.97 -16.43 1.35
CA ALA A 145 -16.96 -16.43 2.81
C ALA A 145 -16.71 -15.02 3.40
N ILE A 146 -15.72 -14.28 2.86
CA ILE A 146 -15.37 -12.95 3.41
C ILE A 146 -16.31 -11.84 2.98
N LEU A 147 -16.89 -11.92 1.77
CA LEU A 147 -17.78 -10.91 1.20
C LEU A 147 -19.07 -11.55 0.64
N PRO A 148 -19.90 -12.16 1.49
CA PRO A 148 -21.12 -12.83 1.03
C PRO A 148 -22.03 -11.82 0.34
N GLY A 149 -22.58 -12.24 -0.83
CA GLY A 149 -23.45 -11.39 -1.64
C GLY A 149 -22.73 -10.44 -2.60
N ASN A 150 -21.41 -10.31 -2.51
CA ASN A 150 -20.62 -9.56 -3.49
C ASN A 150 -19.94 -10.52 -4.47
N MET A 151 -20.38 -10.49 -5.73
CA MET A 151 -19.78 -11.33 -6.78
C MET A 151 -18.55 -10.64 -7.38
N PRO A 152 -17.50 -11.40 -7.75
CA PRO A 152 -16.41 -10.84 -8.54
C PRO A 152 -16.92 -10.30 -9.88
N ILE A 153 -16.41 -9.16 -10.27
CA ILE A 153 -16.67 -8.49 -11.54
C ILE A 153 -15.37 -8.32 -12.31
N HIS A 154 -15.44 -8.20 -13.63
CA HIS A 154 -14.30 -7.72 -14.41
C HIS A 154 -14.16 -6.20 -14.18
N VAL A 155 -12.95 -5.75 -13.91
CA VAL A 155 -12.66 -4.32 -13.73
C VAL A 155 -12.83 -3.60 -15.06
N PRO A 156 -13.74 -2.61 -15.16
CA PRO A 156 -13.97 -1.85 -16.41
C PRO A 156 -12.71 -1.12 -16.87
N ASP A 157 -12.56 -0.95 -18.18
CA ASP A 157 -11.38 -0.28 -18.79
C ASP A 157 -11.23 1.18 -18.34
N GLU A 158 -12.36 1.84 -18.01
CA GLU A 158 -12.37 3.23 -17.53
C GLU A 158 -12.02 3.36 -16.05
N HIS A 159 -11.91 2.24 -15.31
CA HIS A 159 -11.71 2.28 -13.89
C HIS A 159 -10.40 2.98 -13.52
N VAL A 160 -10.42 3.76 -12.43
CA VAL A 160 -9.27 4.58 -12.00
C VAL A 160 -8.00 3.78 -11.69
N LEU A 161 -8.10 2.50 -11.37
CA LEU A 161 -6.96 1.61 -11.15
C LEU A 161 -6.02 1.60 -12.36
N TRP A 162 -6.56 1.61 -13.59
CA TRP A 162 -5.78 1.58 -14.82
C TRP A 162 -4.96 2.85 -15.08
N LYS A 163 -5.20 3.91 -14.32
CA LYS A 163 -4.54 5.22 -14.43
C LYS A 163 -4.17 5.83 -13.08
N SER A 164 -4.03 4.97 -12.05
CA SER A 164 -3.65 5.45 -10.70
C SER A 164 -2.26 6.08 -10.65
N PHE A 165 -1.34 5.62 -11.49
CA PHE A 165 0.00 6.20 -11.69
C PHE A 165 0.45 6.08 -13.15
N TYR A 166 0.40 4.89 -13.73
CA TYR A 166 0.64 4.63 -15.15
C TYR A 166 -0.69 4.42 -15.87
N VAL A 167 -0.75 4.77 -17.16
CA VAL A 167 -1.89 4.44 -18.02
C VAL A 167 -1.68 3.02 -18.56
N LEU A 168 -2.53 2.10 -18.15
CA LEU A 168 -2.47 0.67 -18.50
C LEU A 168 -3.77 0.24 -19.17
N LYS A 169 -3.72 -0.86 -19.93
CA LYS A 169 -4.86 -1.46 -20.64
C LYS A 169 -5.22 -2.86 -20.15
N SER A 170 -4.29 -3.54 -19.46
CA SER A 170 -4.48 -4.92 -19.04
C SER A 170 -3.61 -5.25 -17.81
N PRO A 171 -4.00 -6.29 -17.03
CA PRO A 171 -3.24 -6.76 -15.88
C PRO A 171 -2.08 -7.65 -16.33
N ALA A 172 -0.91 -7.09 -16.61
CA ALA A 172 0.26 -7.90 -16.97
C ALA A 172 0.83 -8.63 -15.75
N GLY A 173 1.35 -9.83 -15.99
CA GLY A 173 2.06 -10.66 -15.03
C GLY A 173 3.13 -11.51 -15.73
N ARG A 174 3.60 -12.58 -15.08
CA ARG A 174 4.55 -13.53 -15.67
C ARG A 174 3.98 -14.22 -16.91
N VAL A 175 2.70 -14.51 -16.86
CA VAL A 175 1.93 -15.04 -17.98
C VAL A 175 0.75 -14.13 -18.29
N MET A 176 0.10 -14.38 -19.42
CA MET A 176 -1.16 -13.75 -19.81
C MET A 176 -2.29 -14.79 -19.79
N ALA A 177 -2.52 -15.38 -18.60
CA ALA A 177 -3.54 -16.41 -18.40
C ALA A 177 -4.98 -15.87 -18.54
N ALA A 178 -5.19 -14.62 -18.13
CA ALA A 178 -6.46 -13.90 -18.26
C ALA A 178 -6.22 -12.49 -18.81
N PRO A 179 -6.93 -12.06 -19.87
CA PRO A 179 -6.80 -10.70 -20.42
C PRO A 179 -7.50 -9.65 -19.55
N TYR A 180 -8.26 -10.05 -18.56
CA TYR A 180 -9.03 -9.21 -17.66
C TYR A 180 -8.51 -9.30 -16.22
N LEU A 181 -8.86 -8.29 -15.44
CA LEU A 181 -8.67 -8.25 -13.99
C LEU A 181 -10.02 -8.47 -13.32
N GLU A 182 -10.05 -9.33 -12.32
CA GLU A 182 -11.25 -9.50 -11.49
C GLU A 182 -11.13 -8.68 -10.20
N ALA A 183 -12.27 -8.26 -9.68
CA ALA A 183 -12.32 -7.54 -8.42
C ALA A 183 -13.65 -7.80 -7.70
N VAL A 184 -13.66 -7.64 -6.38
CA VAL A 184 -14.91 -7.52 -5.62
C VAL A 184 -15.05 -6.07 -5.19
N GLU A 185 -16.12 -5.45 -5.65
CA GLU A 185 -16.44 -4.06 -5.31
C GLU A 185 -17.21 -3.98 -3.99
N ARG A 186 -16.82 -3.03 -3.14
CA ARG A 186 -17.51 -2.68 -1.92
C ARG A 186 -17.39 -1.17 -1.68
N ASP A 187 -18.50 -0.52 -1.34
CA ASP A 187 -18.54 0.91 -1.04
C ASP A 187 -17.89 1.78 -2.14
N ARG A 188 -18.16 1.43 -3.40
CA ARG A 188 -17.64 2.08 -4.63
C ARG A 188 -16.11 2.03 -4.76
N ARG A 189 -15.46 1.02 -4.17
CA ARG A 189 -14.03 0.75 -4.32
C ARG A 189 -13.78 -0.74 -4.55
N LEU A 190 -12.68 -1.07 -5.17
CA LEU A 190 -12.25 -2.45 -5.28
C LEU A 190 -11.65 -2.88 -3.93
N ALA A 191 -12.45 -3.60 -3.13
CA ALA A 191 -12.01 -4.14 -1.86
C ALA A 191 -11.09 -5.34 -2.04
N VAL A 192 -11.32 -6.15 -3.09
CA VAL A 192 -10.44 -7.22 -3.52
C VAL A 192 -10.10 -7.00 -4.98
N ILE A 193 -8.83 -7.18 -5.32
CA ILE A 193 -8.28 -7.19 -6.67
C ILE A 193 -7.70 -8.57 -6.89
N TYR A 194 -8.10 -9.28 -7.95
CA TYR A 194 -7.65 -10.63 -8.23
C TYR A 194 -7.08 -10.76 -9.63
N THR A 195 -5.81 -11.15 -9.72
CA THR A 195 -5.13 -11.45 -10.98
C THR A 195 -4.74 -12.92 -11.07
N GLN A 196 -4.90 -13.49 -12.26
CA GLN A 196 -4.51 -14.88 -12.57
C GLN A 196 -3.24 -14.94 -13.42
N ASN A 197 -2.53 -13.80 -13.57
CA ASN A 197 -1.39 -13.67 -14.47
C ASN A 197 -0.02 -13.84 -13.79
N ASP A 198 0.03 -14.28 -12.51
CA ASP A 198 1.27 -14.45 -11.75
C ASP A 198 2.10 -13.15 -11.76
N LEU A 199 1.48 -12.07 -11.24
CA LEU A 199 2.13 -10.78 -11.09
C LEU A 199 3.44 -10.92 -10.32
N CYS A 200 3.40 -11.60 -9.18
CA CYS A 200 4.57 -11.81 -8.33
C CYS A 200 5.67 -12.59 -9.03
N GLY A 201 5.33 -13.54 -9.90
CA GLY A 201 6.31 -14.28 -10.69
C GLY A 201 7.08 -13.39 -11.67
N ALA A 202 6.44 -12.34 -12.22
CA ALA A 202 7.14 -11.37 -13.04
C ALA A 202 8.13 -10.50 -12.24
N LEU A 203 7.91 -10.36 -10.93
CA LEU A 203 8.71 -9.50 -10.05
C LEU A 203 9.82 -10.25 -9.31
N ALA A 204 9.73 -11.58 -9.20
CA ALA A 204 10.61 -12.39 -8.36
C ALA A 204 12.06 -12.41 -8.88
N ARG A 205 13.01 -12.17 -7.95
CA ARG A 205 14.46 -12.23 -8.22
C ARG A 205 15.16 -13.13 -7.20
N ASP A 206 16.12 -13.89 -7.68
CA ASP A 206 17.00 -14.71 -6.83
C ASP A 206 17.97 -13.84 -5.99
N GLY A 207 18.72 -14.50 -5.11
CA GLY A 207 19.71 -13.84 -4.26
C GLY A 207 20.89 -13.18 -5.03
N TYR A 208 21.05 -13.51 -6.30
CA TYR A 208 22.06 -12.93 -7.20
C TYR A 208 21.50 -11.80 -8.06
N GLY A 209 20.21 -11.45 -7.88
CA GLY A 209 19.53 -10.39 -8.64
C GLY A 209 19.06 -10.80 -10.04
N ARG A 210 19.10 -12.10 -10.38
CA ARG A 210 18.57 -12.60 -11.66
C ARG A 210 17.06 -12.87 -11.51
N TRP A 211 16.33 -12.81 -12.62
CA TRP A 211 14.92 -13.17 -12.62
C TRP A 211 14.76 -14.66 -12.31
N GLU A 212 13.88 -14.99 -11.37
CA GLU A 212 13.55 -16.39 -11.03
C GLU A 212 12.73 -17.07 -12.12
N HIS A 213 11.99 -16.29 -12.91
CA HIS A 213 11.07 -16.81 -13.92
C HIS A 213 11.11 -15.98 -15.20
N ASP A 214 10.99 -16.66 -16.33
CA ASP A 214 10.76 -16.02 -17.61
C ASP A 214 9.33 -15.48 -17.68
N VAL A 215 9.16 -14.35 -18.39
CA VAL A 215 7.86 -13.74 -18.65
C VAL A 215 7.45 -14.05 -20.07
N ILE A 216 6.29 -14.64 -20.24
CA ILE A 216 5.77 -15.09 -21.53
C ILE A 216 4.33 -14.61 -21.79
N PRO A 217 3.98 -14.31 -23.05
CA PRO A 217 4.81 -14.40 -24.26
C PRO A 217 5.69 -13.15 -24.52
N GLY A 218 5.47 -12.00 -23.84
CA GLY A 218 6.02 -10.69 -24.21
C GLY A 218 7.37 -10.33 -23.59
N GLY A 219 8.04 -11.28 -22.88
CA GLY A 219 9.39 -11.06 -22.36
C GLY A 219 9.50 -9.84 -21.44
N GLU A 220 10.59 -9.07 -21.59
CA GLU A 220 10.90 -7.93 -20.72
C GLU A 220 9.92 -6.75 -20.88
N GLU A 221 9.28 -6.59 -22.03
CA GLU A 221 8.23 -5.57 -22.19
C GLU A 221 7.01 -5.90 -21.33
N GLN A 222 6.56 -7.14 -21.34
CA GLN A 222 5.46 -7.61 -20.49
C GLN A 222 5.85 -7.51 -19.01
N ARG A 223 7.10 -7.81 -18.65
CA ARG A 223 7.63 -7.63 -17.29
C ARG A 223 7.55 -6.18 -16.85
N GLU A 224 7.92 -5.24 -17.71
CA GLU A 224 7.78 -3.81 -17.42
C GLU A 224 6.32 -3.42 -17.20
N GLN A 225 5.39 -3.95 -17.99
CA GLN A 225 3.96 -3.73 -17.77
C GLN A 225 3.49 -4.33 -16.43
N ALA A 226 4.02 -5.48 -16.01
CA ALA A 226 3.74 -6.07 -14.71
C ALA A 226 4.23 -5.18 -13.55
N PHE A 227 5.42 -4.57 -13.64
CA PHE A 227 5.87 -3.57 -12.69
C PHE A 227 4.92 -2.38 -12.59
N ARG A 228 4.53 -1.83 -13.73
CA ARG A 228 3.59 -0.69 -13.77
C ARG A 228 2.25 -1.06 -13.16
N PHE A 229 1.76 -2.27 -13.42
CA PHE A 229 0.53 -2.76 -12.83
C PHE A 229 0.65 -2.89 -11.31
N GLY A 230 1.73 -3.50 -10.78
CA GLY A 230 1.99 -3.57 -9.35
C GLY A 230 2.04 -2.19 -8.67
N VAL A 231 2.71 -1.22 -9.31
CA VAL A 231 2.73 0.19 -8.84
C VAL A 231 1.32 0.78 -8.82
N ASN A 232 0.54 0.59 -9.89
CA ASN A 232 -0.84 1.10 -9.95
C ASN A 232 -1.73 0.53 -8.83
N VAL A 233 -1.62 -0.76 -8.53
CA VAL A 233 -2.38 -1.39 -7.44
C VAL A 233 -2.03 -0.77 -6.09
N VAL A 234 -0.73 -0.56 -5.81
CA VAL A 234 -0.30 0.09 -4.56
C VAL A 234 -0.79 1.53 -4.49
N MET A 235 -0.60 2.30 -5.55
CA MET A 235 -1.05 3.70 -5.61
C MET A 235 -2.57 3.82 -5.46
N TYR A 236 -3.32 2.92 -6.08
CA TYR A 236 -4.77 2.85 -5.93
C TYR A 236 -5.18 2.65 -4.46
N ALA A 237 -4.61 1.65 -3.80
CA ALA A 237 -4.93 1.35 -2.40
C ALA A 237 -4.58 2.52 -1.45
N LEU A 238 -3.42 3.14 -1.64
CA LEU A 238 -2.98 4.30 -0.83
C LEU A 238 -3.85 5.54 -1.05
N CYS A 239 -4.26 5.81 -2.30
CA CYS A 239 -5.11 6.97 -2.59
C CYS A 239 -6.52 6.82 -1.99
N LEU A 240 -7.02 5.60 -1.87
CA LEU A 240 -8.30 5.34 -1.21
C LEU A 240 -8.22 5.57 0.30
N ASP A 241 -7.13 5.14 0.91
CA ASP A 241 -6.87 5.33 2.35
C ASP A 241 -6.81 6.82 2.69
N TYR A 242 -6.05 7.60 1.93
CA TYR A 242 -5.97 9.06 2.10
C TYR A 242 -7.33 9.78 1.98
N LYS A 243 -8.18 9.37 1.03
CA LYS A 243 -9.53 9.96 0.89
C LYS A 243 -10.43 9.60 2.07
N THR A 244 -10.29 8.40 2.60
CA THR A 244 -11.05 7.95 3.77
C THR A 244 -10.62 8.71 5.02
N GLU A 245 -9.33 8.94 5.22
CA GLU A 245 -8.80 9.77 6.31
C GLU A 245 -9.24 11.22 6.20
N GLN A 246 -9.21 11.82 5.01
CA GLN A 246 -9.69 13.20 4.81
C GLN A 246 -11.19 13.34 5.11
N ALA A 247 -12.02 12.39 4.65
CA ALA A 247 -13.44 12.39 4.97
C ALA A 247 -13.69 12.27 6.48
N HIS A 248 -12.85 11.52 7.18
CA HIS A 248 -12.94 11.35 8.64
C HIS A 248 -12.51 12.63 9.39
N ILE A 249 -11.46 13.29 8.93
CA ILE A 249 -11.01 14.58 9.46
C ILE A 249 -12.09 15.65 9.27
N ASP A 250 -12.67 15.75 8.09
CA ASP A 250 -13.77 16.68 7.80
C ASP A 250 -14.99 16.42 8.68
N PHE A 251 -15.34 15.15 8.91
CA PHE A 251 -16.42 14.76 9.82
C PHE A 251 -16.12 15.18 11.27
N ILE A 252 -14.91 14.90 11.76
CA ILE A 252 -14.48 15.27 13.12
C ILE A 252 -14.48 16.80 13.28
N MET A 253 -14.00 17.53 12.28
CA MET A 253 -13.96 19.01 12.33
C MET A 253 -15.37 19.61 12.31
N ARG A 254 -16.31 19.06 11.55
CA ARG A 254 -17.71 19.46 11.55
C ARG A 254 -18.39 19.16 12.89
N THR A 255 -18.15 17.99 13.46
CA THR A 255 -18.74 17.56 14.74
C THR A 255 -18.20 18.41 15.91
N ARG A 256 -16.92 18.82 15.89
CA ARG A 256 -16.35 19.73 16.88
C ARG A 256 -16.89 21.15 16.77
N ARG A 257 -17.22 21.64 15.58
CA ARG A 257 -17.84 22.96 15.38
C ARG A 257 -19.31 23.03 15.85
N MET A 258 -19.98 21.87 15.97
CA MET A 258 -21.38 21.78 16.42
C MET A 258 -21.55 21.62 17.93
N ARG A 259 -20.50 21.53 18.73
CA ARG A 259 -20.63 21.59 20.18
C ARG A 259 -20.60 23.06 20.62
N PRO A 260 -21.73 23.66 21.02
CA PRO A 260 -21.71 24.98 21.61
C PRO A 260 -20.95 24.90 22.94
N ILE A 261 -19.94 25.75 23.06
CA ILE A 261 -19.29 26.06 24.33
C ILE A 261 -20.26 27.00 25.06
N PHE A 262 -21.16 26.41 25.83
CA PHE A 262 -21.89 27.20 26.83
C PHE A 262 -21.78 26.51 28.20
N PRO A 263 -21.56 27.35 29.24
CA PRO A 263 -21.36 26.90 30.63
C PRO A 263 -22.58 26.26 31.21
#